data_f01584faae8de8efc3afb25a0e687d6d
#
_entry.id   f01584faae8de8efc3afb25a0e687d6d
#
_cell.length_a   1.000
_cell.length_b   1.000
_cell.length_c   1.000
_cell.angle_alpha   90.00
_cell.angle_beta   90.00
_cell.angle_gamma   90.00
#
_symmetry.space_group_name_H-M   'P 1'
#
loop_
_entity.id
_entity.type
_entity.pdbx_description
1 polymer ?
#
loop_
_entity_poly.entity_id
_entity_poly.type
_entity_poly.pdbx_seq_one_letter_code
_entity_poly.pdbx_strand_id
1 'polypeptide(L)'
;MRRLGELEAEIMERLWGWGRPATARDVLADLNKTRPLAYSTVKTVADILHRKGVLRRAKNGRAWVYEPTLTRQEYTAALMQDALGSNPDPAGALMSFVEQMSTADVDALRSALRSANLRSAKRRAGP
;
A
#
# COMPACT_ATOMS: atom_id res chain seq x y z
N MET A 1 0.19 -7.20 7.65
CA MET A 1 0.80 -5.84 7.65
C MET A 1 -0.07 -4.89 8.45
N ARG A 2 0.54 -4.01 9.23
CA ARG A 2 -0.23 -3.06 10.05
C ARG A 2 -0.76 -1.92 9.18
N ARG A 3 -1.92 -1.41 9.55
CA ARG A 3 -2.44 -0.18 8.96
C ARG A 3 -1.48 0.97 9.27
N LEU A 4 -1.35 1.89 8.32
CA LEU A 4 -0.52 3.08 8.50
C LEU A 4 -1.18 4.09 9.43
N GLY A 5 -0.36 4.78 10.21
CA GLY A 5 -0.80 5.96 10.93
C GLY A 5 -1.14 7.08 9.94
N GLU A 6 -1.77 8.15 10.44
CA GLU A 6 -2.25 9.24 9.58
C GLU A 6 -1.13 9.88 8.76
N LEU A 7 -0.03 10.26 9.39
CA LEU A 7 1.10 10.88 8.68
C LEU A 7 1.81 9.89 7.79
N GLU A 8 1.95 8.63 8.23
CA GLU A 8 2.52 7.57 7.40
C GLU A 8 1.72 7.42 6.10
N ALA A 9 0.40 7.39 6.22
CA ALA A 9 -0.49 7.27 5.05
C ALA A 9 -0.34 8.48 4.11
N GLU A 10 -0.24 9.69 4.65
CA GLU A 10 -0.06 10.90 3.83
C GLU A 10 1.26 10.87 3.06
N ILE A 11 2.34 10.44 3.69
CA ILE A 11 3.64 10.29 3.03
C ILE A 11 3.56 9.26 1.91
N MET A 12 2.98 8.09 2.21
CA MET A 12 2.86 7.02 1.22
C MET A 12 2.01 7.45 0.03
N GLU A 13 0.90 8.17 0.27
CA GLU A 13 0.05 8.66 -0.82
C GLU A 13 0.79 9.59 -1.78
N ARG A 14 1.67 10.47 -1.25
CA ARG A 14 2.50 11.33 -2.11
C ARG A 14 3.45 10.50 -2.95
N LEU A 15 4.15 9.54 -2.35
CA LEU A 15 5.13 8.73 -3.05
C LEU A 15 4.49 7.83 -4.10
N TRP A 16 3.33 7.23 -3.78
CA TRP A 16 2.57 6.45 -4.77
C TRP A 16 2.07 7.33 -5.91
N GLY A 17 1.53 8.50 -5.56
CA GLY A 17 0.98 9.43 -6.55
C GLY A 17 2.03 9.99 -7.50
N TRP A 18 3.22 10.31 -7.00
CA TRP A 18 4.30 10.85 -7.83
C TRP A 18 4.94 9.79 -8.72
N GLY A 19 4.97 8.54 -8.28
CA GLY A 19 5.52 7.44 -9.08
C GLY A 19 7.03 7.53 -9.32
N ARG A 20 7.73 8.25 -8.44
CA ARG A 20 9.19 8.43 -8.52
C ARG A 20 9.78 8.53 -7.11
N PRO A 21 11.07 8.21 -6.94
CA PRO A 21 11.74 8.42 -5.67
C PRO A 21 11.74 9.91 -5.28
N ALA A 22 11.68 10.19 -3.99
CA ALA A 22 11.65 11.56 -3.49
C ALA A 22 12.31 11.64 -2.12
N THR A 23 12.78 12.83 -1.77
CA THR A 23 13.39 13.10 -0.47
C THR A 23 12.32 13.45 0.56
N ALA A 24 12.69 13.39 1.84
CA ALA A 24 11.80 13.87 2.91
C ALA A 24 11.47 15.36 2.75
N ARG A 25 12.39 16.16 2.19
CA ARG A 25 12.13 17.58 1.91
C ARG A 25 11.07 17.77 0.83
N ASP A 26 11.10 16.94 -0.21
CA ASP A 26 10.08 16.98 -1.26
C ASP A 26 8.70 16.71 -0.68
N VAL A 27 8.59 15.70 0.17
CA VAL A 27 7.34 15.32 0.82
C VAL A 27 6.89 16.44 1.76
N LEU A 28 7.81 16.97 2.56
CA LEU A 28 7.51 18.07 3.48
C LEU A 28 6.97 19.29 2.75
N ALA A 29 7.58 19.66 1.62
CA ALA A 29 7.15 20.82 0.85
C ALA A 29 5.70 20.68 0.40
N ASP A 30 5.29 19.48 0.02
CA ASP A 30 3.91 19.23 -0.39
C ASP A 30 2.94 19.22 0.79
N LEU A 31 3.31 18.55 1.87
CA LEU A 31 2.46 18.45 3.07
C LEU A 31 2.29 19.80 3.76
N ASN A 32 3.31 20.66 3.73
CA ASN A 32 3.23 22.01 4.31
C ASN A 32 2.21 22.92 3.63
N LYS A 33 1.76 22.57 2.44
CA LYS A 33 0.70 23.33 1.76
C LYS A 33 -0.63 23.24 2.50
N THR A 34 -0.84 22.18 3.26
CA THR A 34 -2.10 21.94 3.98
C THR A 34 -1.99 22.18 5.48
N ARG A 35 -0.82 21.98 6.06
CA ARG A 35 -0.59 22.21 7.49
C ARG A 35 0.90 22.33 7.78
N PRO A 36 1.30 23.11 8.80
CA PRO A 36 2.72 23.21 9.16
C PRO A 36 3.23 21.91 9.78
N LEU A 37 4.35 21.42 9.27
CA LEU A 37 5.05 20.24 9.80
C LEU A 37 6.53 20.54 9.87
N ALA A 38 7.21 19.96 10.87
CA ALA A 38 8.66 20.06 10.99
C ALA A 38 9.32 19.01 10.09
N TYR A 39 10.47 19.38 9.53
CA TYR A 39 11.28 18.45 8.74
C TYR A 39 11.61 17.18 9.52
N SER A 40 12.03 17.34 10.79
CA SER A 40 12.39 16.20 11.64
C SER A 40 11.23 15.21 11.82
N THR A 41 10.01 15.71 11.88
CA THR A 41 8.81 14.87 12.00
C THR A 41 8.64 14.01 10.75
N VAL A 42 8.70 14.63 9.56
CA VAL A 42 8.55 13.91 8.28
C VAL A 42 9.70 12.92 8.09
N LYS A 43 10.93 13.35 8.38
CA LYS A 43 12.12 12.50 8.26
C LYS A 43 12.02 11.27 9.14
N THR A 44 11.63 11.45 10.41
CA THR A 44 11.47 10.34 11.36
C THR A 44 10.43 9.34 10.88
N VAL A 45 9.29 9.82 10.40
CA VAL A 45 8.22 8.94 9.91
C VAL A 45 8.65 8.20 8.65
N ALA A 46 9.36 8.88 7.73
CA ALA A 46 9.91 8.22 6.55
C ALA A 46 10.89 7.09 6.94
N ASP A 47 11.73 7.32 7.94
CA ASP A 47 12.66 6.31 8.44
C ASP A 47 11.92 5.14 9.11
N ILE A 48 10.81 5.41 9.79
CA ILE A 48 9.94 4.36 10.35
C ILE A 48 9.37 3.49 9.23
N LEU A 49 8.88 4.11 8.15
CA LEU A 49 8.35 3.40 7.00
C LEU A 49 9.43 2.53 6.33
N HIS A 50 10.65 3.04 6.29
CA HIS A 50 11.79 2.27 5.79
C HIS A 50 12.06 1.05 6.67
N ARG A 51 12.07 1.21 8.00
CA ARG A 51 12.28 0.10 8.93
C ARG A 51 11.16 -0.93 8.87
N LYS A 52 9.93 -0.49 8.58
CA LYS A 52 8.79 -1.41 8.38
C LYS A 52 8.85 -2.15 7.04
N GLY A 53 9.78 -1.79 6.16
CA GLY A 53 9.93 -2.41 4.85
C GLY A 53 8.97 -1.88 3.80
N VAL A 54 8.20 -0.83 4.09
CA VAL A 54 7.23 -0.24 3.16
C VAL A 54 7.92 0.72 2.18
N LEU A 55 9.02 1.34 2.62
CA LEU A 55 9.87 2.17 1.77
C LEU A 55 11.26 1.57 1.70
N ARG A 56 11.87 1.65 0.53
CA ARG A 56 13.31 1.49 0.38
C ARG A 56 13.93 2.86 0.20
N ARG A 57 15.22 2.98 0.47
CA ARG A 57 15.91 4.25 0.32
C ARG A 57 17.31 4.05 -0.24
N ALA A 58 17.79 5.08 -0.93
CA ALA A 58 19.15 5.12 -1.46
C ALA A 58 19.70 6.52 -1.28
N LYS A 59 21.01 6.66 -1.16
CA LYS A 59 21.66 7.95 -1.09
C LYS A 59 21.72 8.58 -2.48
N ASN A 60 21.39 9.86 -2.54
CA ASN A 60 21.63 10.70 -3.69
C ASN A 60 22.33 11.96 -3.18
N GLY A 61 23.65 12.00 -3.26
CA GLY A 61 24.44 13.02 -2.59
C GLY A 61 24.37 12.85 -1.08
N ARG A 62 23.93 13.90 -0.37
CA ARG A 62 23.79 13.89 1.09
C ARG A 62 22.38 13.52 1.56
N ALA A 63 21.45 13.40 0.62
CA ALA A 63 20.05 13.14 0.96
C ALA A 63 19.68 11.68 0.74
N TRP A 64 18.78 11.18 1.57
CA TRP A 64 18.10 9.91 1.33
C TRP A 64 16.94 10.15 0.38
N VAL A 65 16.82 9.28 -0.61
CA VAL A 65 15.72 9.26 -1.55
C VAL A 65 14.90 8.01 -1.26
N TYR A 66 13.61 8.17 -1.08
CA TYR A 66 12.69 7.10 -0.68
C TYR A 66 11.77 6.73 -1.82
N GLU A 67 11.44 5.45 -1.94
CA GLU A 67 10.41 4.98 -2.86
C GLU A 67 9.68 3.77 -2.27
N PRO A 68 8.40 3.57 -2.61
CA PRO A 68 7.64 2.43 -2.11
C PRO A 68 8.22 1.10 -2.57
N THR A 69 8.21 0.10 -1.69
CA THR A 69 8.61 -1.27 -2.01
C THR A 69 7.49 -2.06 -2.67
N LEU A 70 6.26 -1.56 -2.55
CA LEU A 70 5.07 -2.17 -3.15
C LEU A 70 4.11 -1.08 -3.60
N THR A 71 3.23 -1.43 -4.52
CA THR A 71 2.20 -0.51 -5.02
C THR A 71 1.12 -0.30 -3.97
N ARG A 72 0.28 0.73 -4.18
CA ARG A 72 -0.89 0.96 -3.33
C ARG A 72 -1.80 -0.27 -3.33
N GLN A 73 -2.01 -0.88 -4.48
CA GLN A 73 -2.84 -2.07 -4.63
C GLN A 73 -2.25 -3.26 -3.87
N GLU A 74 -0.95 -3.47 -3.98
CA GLU A 74 -0.26 -4.54 -3.26
C GLU A 74 -0.34 -4.33 -1.74
N TYR A 75 -0.18 -3.08 -1.29
CA TYR A 75 -0.31 -2.74 0.12
C TYR A 75 -1.72 -3.03 0.64
N THR A 76 -2.75 -2.59 -0.10
CA THR A 76 -4.15 -2.84 0.26
C THR A 76 -4.44 -4.35 0.32
N ALA A 77 -3.97 -5.09 -0.68
CA ALA A 77 -4.14 -6.55 -0.72
C ALA A 77 -3.50 -7.24 0.48
N ALA A 78 -2.31 -6.76 0.91
CA ALA A 78 -1.64 -7.30 2.09
C ALA A 78 -2.46 -7.06 3.36
N LEU A 79 -3.06 -5.87 3.51
CA LEU A 79 -3.94 -5.58 4.64
C LEU A 79 -5.18 -6.49 4.65
N MET A 80 -5.78 -6.69 3.50
CA MET A 80 -6.95 -7.57 3.35
C MET A 80 -6.60 -9.01 3.73
N GLN A 81 -5.46 -9.49 3.27
CA GLN A 81 -4.99 -10.84 3.57
C GLN A 81 -4.72 -11.03 5.06
N ASP A 82 -4.07 -10.05 5.70
CA ASP A 82 -3.81 -10.10 7.13
C ASP A 82 -5.10 -10.12 7.95
N ALA A 83 -6.07 -9.28 7.57
CA ALA A 83 -7.37 -9.22 8.24
C ALA A 83 -8.11 -10.56 8.11
N LEU A 84 -8.11 -11.13 6.91
CA LEU A 84 -8.78 -12.40 6.65
C LEU A 84 -8.09 -13.55 7.36
N GLY A 85 -6.75 -13.58 7.32
CA GLY A 85 -5.95 -14.66 7.90
C GLY A 85 -6.01 -14.73 9.42
N SER A 86 -6.31 -13.61 10.09
CA SER A 86 -6.44 -13.57 11.54
C SER A 86 -7.84 -13.96 12.03
N ASN A 87 -8.78 -14.18 11.12
CA ASN A 87 -10.16 -14.54 11.48
C ASN A 87 -10.28 -16.05 11.63
N PRO A 88 -10.94 -16.56 12.73
CA PRO A 88 -11.16 -17.99 12.89
C PRO A 88 -12.04 -18.62 11.81
N ASP A 89 -12.87 -17.80 11.14
CA ASP A 89 -13.77 -18.25 10.08
C ASP A 89 -13.60 -17.36 8.82
N PRO A 90 -12.53 -17.58 8.04
CA PRO A 90 -12.29 -16.78 6.85
C PRO A 90 -13.42 -16.85 5.82
N ALA A 91 -14.03 -18.02 5.65
CA ALA A 91 -15.13 -18.21 4.70
C ALA A 91 -16.34 -17.35 5.08
N GLY A 92 -16.69 -17.32 6.37
CA GLY A 92 -17.79 -16.49 6.88
C GLY A 92 -17.49 -14.99 6.72
N ALA A 93 -16.24 -14.58 6.97
CA ALA A 93 -15.83 -13.20 6.78
C ALA A 93 -15.96 -12.78 5.32
N LEU A 94 -15.53 -13.63 4.39
CA LEU A 94 -15.67 -13.38 2.94
C LEU A 94 -17.12 -13.26 2.53
N MET A 95 -17.99 -14.15 3.04
CA MET A 95 -19.42 -14.10 2.72
C MET A 95 -20.04 -12.78 3.18
N SER A 96 -19.76 -12.35 4.42
CA SER A 96 -20.25 -11.07 4.93
C SER A 96 -19.75 -9.89 4.11
N PHE A 97 -18.51 -9.94 3.68
CA PHE A 97 -17.91 -8.89 2.85
C PHE A 97 -18.63 -8.78 1.50
N VAL A 98 -18.85 -9.92 0.84
CA VAL A 98 -19.51 -9.97 -0.47
C VAL A 98 -20.96 -9.48 -0.37
N GLU A 99 -21.69 -9.85 0.70
CA GLU A 99 -23.08 -9.42 0.91
C GLU A 99 -23.23 -7.91 1.01
N GLN A 100 -22.19 -7.20 1.46
CA GLN A 100 -22.20 -5.75 1.61
C GLN A 100 -21.66 -4.99 0.40
N MET A 101 -21.21 -5.70 -0.61
CA MET A 101 -20.62 -5.09 -1.80
C MET A 101 -21.68 -4.47 -2.70
N SER A 102 -21.29 -3.37 -3.37
CA SER A 102 -22.11 -2.79 -4.45
C SER A 102 -22.10 -3.71 -5.67
N THR A 103 -23.05 -3.51 -6.57
CA THR A 103 -23.09 -4.26 -7.84
C THR A 103 -21.81 -4.08 -8.64
N ALA A 104 -21.26 -2.87 -8.69
CA ALA A 104 -20.02 -2.57 -9.39
C ALA A 104 -18.85 -3.34 -8.79
N ASP A 105 -18.77 -3.42 -7.46
CA ASP A 105 -17.70 -4.15 -6.77
C ASP A 105 -17.83 -5.66 -6.98
N VAL A 106 -19.05 -6.18 -7.00
CA VAL A 106 -19.29 -7.61 -7.30
C VAL A 106 -18.82 -7.94 -8.72
N ASP A 107 -19.11 -7.07 -9.67
CA ASP A 107 -18.67 -7.26 -11.07
C ASP A 107 -17.14 -7.22 -11.17
N ALA A 108 -16.50 -6.29 -10.45
CA ALA A 108 -15.04 -6.21 -10.39
C ALA A 108 -14.43 -7.47 -9.78
N LEU A 109 -15.06 -8.00 -8.72
CA LEU A 109 -14.61 -9.23 -8.08
C LEU A 109 -14.74 -10.43 -9.02
N ARG A 110 -15.84 -10.53 -9.74
CA ARG A 110 -16.02 -11.59 -10.74
C ARG A 110 -14.92 -11.55 -11.81
N SER A 111 -14.60 -10.36 -12.30
CA SER A 111 -13.53 -10.18 -13.28
C SER A 111 -12.17 -10.57 -12.71
N ALA A 112 -11.89 -10.18 -11.47
CA ALA A 112 -10.65 -10.52 -10.79
C ALA A 112 -10.51 -12.03 -10.61
N LEU A 113 -11.58 -12.71 -10.22
CA LEU A 113 -11.59 -14.16 -10.05
C LEU A 113 -11.33 -14.87 -11.37
N ARG A 114 -11.97 -14.42 -12.46
CA ARG A 114 -11.74 -14.97 -13.79
C ARG A 114 -10.28 -14.85 -14.22
N SER A 115 -9.71 -13.66 -14.07
CA SER A 115 -8.33 -13.39 -14.42
C SER A 115 -7.35 -14.24 -13.59
N ALA A 116 -7.60 -14.37 -12.30
CA ALA A 116 -6.78 -15.19 -11.41
C ALA A 116 -6.87 -16.67 -11.79
N ASN A 117 -8.07 -17.18 -12.10
CA ASN A 117 -8.26 -18.56 -12.51
C ASN A 117 -7.54 -18.86 -13.83
N LEU A 118 -7.59 -17.94 -14.80
CA LEU A 118 -6.87 -18.09 -16.06
C LEU A 118 -5.36 -18.12 -15.85
N ARG A 119 -4.84 -17.25 -15.00
CA ARG A 119 -3.41 -17.24 -14.69
C ARG A 119 -2.97 -18.50 -13.95
N SER A 120 -3.78 -18.98 -13.01
CA SER A 120 -3.52 -20.23 -12.28
C SER A 120 -3.51 -21.42 -13.23
N ALA A 121 -4.50 -21.52 -14.12
CA ALA A 121 -4.58 -22.58 -15.11
C ALA A 121 -3.36 -22.54 -16.05
N LYS A 122 -2.97 -21.36 -16.48
CA LYS A 122 -1.81 -21.18 -17.36
C LYS A 122 -0.51 -21.61 -16.67
N ARG A 123 -0.35 -21.28 -15.39
CA ARG A 123 0.84 -21.72 -14.61
C ARG A 123 0.87 -23.23 -14.44
N ARG A 124 -0.27 -23.86 -14.17
CA ARG A 124 -0.37 -25.32 -14.00
C ARG A 124 -0.14 -26.06 -15.31
N ALA A 125 -0.51 -25.45 -16.44
CA ALA A 125 -0.30 -26.00 -17.77
C ALA A 125 1.08 -25.68 -18.35
N GLY A 126 1.92 -24.95 -17.64
CA GLY A 126 3.23 -24.54 -18.08
C GLY A 126 4.18 -25.71 -18.35
N PRO A 127 5.31 -25.46 -19.02
CA PRO A 127 6.26 -26.50 -19.39
C PRO A 127 6.89 -27.19 -18.19
#